data_5fdfac4e12088abee258c80341880f34
#
_entry.id   5fdfac4e12088abee258c80341880f34
#
_cell.length_a   1.000
_cell.length_b   1.000
_cell.length_c   1.000
_cell.angle_alpha   90.00
_cell.angle_beta   90.00
_cell.angle_gamma   90.00
#
_symmetry.space_group_name_H-M   'P 1'
#
loop_
_entity.id
_entity.type
_entity.pdbx_description
1 polymer ?
#
loop_
_entity_poly.entity_id
_entity_poly.type
_entity_poly.pdbx_seq_one_letter_code
_entity_poly.pdbx_strand_id
1 'polypeptide(L)'
;MDQKEKQNIEWKEIWKDEYLKWICGMTNSHGGKIYIGINDEGTIVGISDAKKLLESLPSKIRDALGIVVNINLLRENNLEYIEIDVPTYP
;
A
#
# COMPACT_ATOMS: atom_id res chain seq x y z
N MET A 1 7.73 15.12 -19.91
CA MET A 1 8.21 14.16 -18.95
C MET A 1 7.13 13.77 -17.98
N ASP A 2 6.94 12.53 -17.87
CA ASP A 2 5.84 12.03 -17.11
C ASP A 2 6.29 11.62 -15.72
N GLN A 3 5.77 12.28 -14.70
CA GLN A 3 6.14 11.98 -13.33
C GLN A 3 5.73 10.58 -12.90
N LYS A 4 4.69 10.06 -13.51
CA LYS A 4 4.19 8.76 -13.10
C LYS A 4 5.18 7.65 -13.31
N GLU A 5 6.09 7.83 -14.23
CA GLU A 5 7.08 6.79 -14.50
C GLU A 5 8.06 6.60 -13.37
N LYS A 6 8.14 7.58 -12.46
CA LYS A 6 9.09 7.51 -11.38
C LYS A 6 8.54 6.88 -10.12
N GLN A 7 7.27 6.57 -10.12
CA GLN A 7 6.63 6.03 -8.95
C GLN A 7 5.89 4.76 -9.29
N ASN A 8 6.05 3.78 -8.44
CA ASN A 8 5.27 2.57 -8.52
C ASN A 8 4.02 2.78 -7.69
N ILE A 9 2.88 2.77 -8.36
CA ILE A 9 1.61 2.91 -7.68
C ILE A 9 0.76 1.72 -8.05
N GLU A 10 0.28 1.01 -7.04
CA GLU A 10 -0.56 -0.17 -7.23
C GLU A 10 -1.88 0.03 -6.53
N TRP A 11 -2.95 -0.31 -7.22
CA TRP A 11 -4.30 -0.25 -6.68
C TRP A 11 -4.81 -1.67 -6.47
N LYS A 12 -5.25 -1.97 -5.24
CA LYS A 12 -5.81 -3.28 -4.91
C LYS A 12 -7.08 -3.08 -4.13
N GLU A 13 -8.07 -3.93 -4.41
CA GLU A 13 -9.34 -3.81 -3.70
C GLU A 13 -9.27 -4.37 -2.30
N ILE A 14 -8.48 -5.42 -2.10
CA ILE A 14 -8.30 -6.03 -0.79
C ILE A 14 -6.82 -6.29 -0.57
N TRP A 15 -6.47 -6.56 0.68
CA TRP A 15 -5.10 -6.96 1.01
C TRP A 15 -4.92 -8.46 0.80
N LYS A 16 -3.77 -8.84 0.24
CA LYS A 16 -3.33 -10.23 0.18
C LYS A 16 -1.87 -10.29 0.57
N ASP A 17 -1.51 -11.32 1.32
CA ASP A 17 -0.13 -11.44 1.79
C ASP A 17 0.87 -11.60 0.65
N GLU A 18 0.44 -12.06 -0.51
CA GLU A 18 1.35 -12.16 -1.65
C GLU A 18 1.87 -10.80 -2.09
N TYR A 19 1.22 -9.72 -1.68
CA TYR A 19 1.67 -8.37 -2.03
C TYR A 19 2.96 -8.00 -1.32
N LEU A 20 3.37 -8.77 -0.31
CA LEU A 20 4.66 -8.55 0.33
C LEU A 20 5.79 -8.61 -0.68
N LYS A 21 5.66 -9.42 -1.71
CA LYS A 21 6.67 -9.48 -2.77
C LYS A 21 6.79 -8.16 -3.51
N TRP A 22 5.67 -7.49 -3.73
CA TRP A 22 5.69 -6.20 -4.41
C TRP A 22 6.33 -5.14 -3.55
N ILE A 23 6.05 -5.17 -2.26
CA ILE A 23 6.67 -4.21 -1.35
C ILE A 23 8.19 -4.41 -1.37
N CYS A 24 8.63 -5.65 -1.33
CA CYS A 24 10.05 -5.94 -1.41
C CYS A 24 10.66 -5.39 -2.71
N GLY A 25 9.99 -5.63 -3.83
CA GLY A 25 10.47 -5.11 -5.11
C GLY A 25 10.54 -3.60 -5.14
N MET A 26 9.54 -2.94 -4.54
CA MET A 26 9.51 -1.49 -4.51
C MET A 26 10.66 -0.92 -3.70
N THR A 27 10.97 -1.50 -2.54
CA THR A 27 12.06 -0.98 -1.72
C THR A 27 13.39 -1.14 -2.41
N ASN A 28 13.54 -2.15 -3.25
CA ASN A 28 14.79 -2.40 -3.98
C ASN A 28 14.86 -1.59 -5.27
N SER A 29 13.89 -0.74 -5.50
CA SER A 29 13.79 0.07 -6.70
C SER A 29 13.68 1.53 -6.27
N HIS A 30 12.55 2.15 -6.57
CA HIS A 30 12.35 3.56 -6.25
C HIS A 30 11.33 3.77 -5.15
N GLY A 31 10.95 2.72 -4.46
CA GLY A 31 9.85 2.82 -3.53
C GLY A 31 8.53 2.86 -4.28
N GLY A 32 7.48 3.28 -3.60
CA GLY A 32 6.18 3.39 -4.25
C GLY A 32 5.06 3.43 -3.24
N LYS A 33 3.86 3.27 -3.76
CA LYS A 33 2.67 3.30 -2.93
C LYS A 33 1.72 2.19 -3.35
N ILE A 34 1.10 1.56 -2.36
CA ILE A 34 0.06 0.57 -2.59
C ILE A 34 -1.19 1.07 -1.88
N TYR A 35 -2.27 1.11 -2.62
CA TYR A 35 -3.57 1.50 -2.06
C TYR A 35 -4.46 0.27 -1.99
N ILE A 36 -5.03 0.04 -0.81
CA ILE A 36 -5.96 -1.06 -0.59
C ILE A 36 -7.34 -0.47 -0.42
N GLY A 37 -8.26 -0.87 -1.27
CA GLY A 37 -9.60 -0.32 -1.33
C GLY A 37 -9.86 0.50 -2.57
N ILE A 38 -9.02 0.37 -3.59
CA ILE A 38 -9.18 1.06 -4.87
C ILE A 38 -9.15 -0.01 -5.97
N ASN A 39 -10.07 0.08 -6.90
CA ASN A 39 -10.14 -0.92 -7.96
C ASN A 39 -9.22 -0.53 -9.13
N ASP A 40 -9.22 -1.35 -10.17
CA ASP A 40 -8.30 -1.18 -11.29
C ASP A 40 -8.55 0.09 -12.08
N GLU A 41 -9.76 0.64 -11.99
CA GLU A 41 -10.07 1.90 -12.65
C GLU A 41 -9.71 3.11 -11.83
N GLY A 42 -9.16 2.90 -10.64
CA GLY A 42 -8.83 4.01 -9.76
C GLY A 42 -9.99 4.50 -8.92
N THR A 43 -11.07 3.76 -8.88
CA THR A 43 -12.23 4.12 -8.08
C THR A 43 -12.07 3.61 -6.66
N ILE A 44 -12.31 4.47 -5.69
CA ILE A 44 -12.25 4.06 -4.29
C ILE A 44 -13.49 3.25 -3.98
N VAL A 45 -13.28 1.97 -3.66
CA VAL A 45 -14.38 1.09 -3.29
C VAL A 45 -14.41 0.85 -1.78
N GLY A 46 -13.33 1.21 -1.09
CA GLY A 46 -13.28 1.10 0.35
C GLY A 46 -13.06 -0.32 0.85
N ILE A 47 -12.70 -0.43 2.12
CA ILE A 47 -12.59 -1.72 2.79
C ILE A 47 -13.28 -1.60 4.15
N SER A 48 -13.93 -2.68 4.57
CA SER A 48 -14.75 -2.63 5.77
C SER A 48 -13.93 -2.70 7.05
N ASP A 49 -12.74 -3.28 7.00
CA ASP A 49 -11.93 -3.45 8.20
C ASP A 49 -10.60 -2.72 8.06
N ALA A 50 -10.66 -1.47 7.61
CA ALA A 50 -9.47 -0.68 7.38
C ALA A 50 -8.64 -0.50 8.65
N LYS A 51 -9.30 -0.29 9.79
CA LYS A 51 -8.59 -0.10 11.05
C LYS A 51 -7.81 -1.34 11.44
N LYS A 52 -8.38 -2.51 11.18
CA LYS A 52 -7.71 -3.76 11.49
C LYS A 52 -6.43 -3.90 10.66
N LEU A 53 -6.53 -3.57 9.39
CA LEU A 53 -5.37 -3.59 8.52
C LEU A 53 -4.33 -2.58 8.98
N LEU A 54 -4.77 -1.38 9.34
CA LEU A 54 -3.85 -0.35 9.80
C LEU A 54 -3.05 -0.83 11.00
N GLU A 55 -3.66 -1.63 11.87
CA GLU A 55 -2.99 -2.13 13.05
C GLU A 55 -2.08 -3.32 12.77
N SER A 56 -2.44 -4.16 11.81
CA SER A 56 -1.72 -5.41 11.60
C SER A 56 -0.63 -5.33 10.53
N LEU A 57 -0.80 -4.48 9.52
CA LEU A 57 0.14 -4.46 8.41
C LEU A 57 1.55 -4.03 8.79
N PRO A 58 1.75 -3.02 9.66
CA PRO A 58 3.11 -2.61 9.97
C PRO A 58 3.97 -3.76 10.51
N SER A 59 3.42 -4.52 11.46
CA SER A 59 4.16 -5.65 12.02
C SER A 59 4.36 -6.76 10.99
N LYS A 60 3.33 -7.01 10.20
CA LYS A 60 3.42 -8.06 9.19
C LYS A 60 4.53 -7.74 8.18
N ILE A 61 4.60 -6.51 7.73
CA ILE A 61 5.60 -6.11 6.76
C ILE A 61 6.98 -6.12 7.39
N ARG A 62 7.10 -5.61 8.62
CA ARG A 62 8.37 -5.59 9.30
C ARG A 62 8.89 -7.01 9.55
N ASP A 63 8.00 -7.90 9.98
CA ASP A 63 8.41 -9.26 10.29
C ASP A 63 8.81 -10.03 9.05
N ALA A 64 8.14 -9.76 7.94
CA ALA A 64 8.42 -10.49 6.71
C ALA A 64 9.62 -9.93 5.96
N LEU A 65 9.79 -8.60 5.97
CA LEU A 65 10.76 -7.97 5.07
C LEU A 65 11.85 -7.19 5.81
N GLY A 66 11.68 -6.98 7.09
CA GLY A 66 12.69 -6.24 7.87
C GLY A 66 12.70 -4.76 7.57
N ILE A 67 11.62 -4.20 7.05
CA ILE A 67 11.56 -2.79 6.72
C ILE A 67 10.39 -2.14 7.45
N VAL A 68 10.47 -0.83 7.59
CA VAL A 68 9.40 -0.05 8.18
C VAL A 68 8.76 0.79 7.08
N VAL A 69 7.45 0.68 6.97
CA VAL A 69 6.70 1.47 5.99
C VAL A 69 5.74 2.40 6.72
N ASN A 70 5.32 3.46 6.04
CA ASN A 70 4.28 4.33 6.55
C ASN A 70 2.94 3.85 6.02
N ILE A 71 1.99 3.65 6.92
CA ILE A 71 0.67 3.20 6.54
C ILE A 71 -0.33 4.19 7.05
N ASN A 72 -1.18 4.68 6.14
CA ASN A 72 -2.16 5.70 6.46
C ASN A 72 -3.56 5.21 6.15
N LEU A 73 -4.48 5.52 7.05
CA LEU A 73 -5.89 5.28 6.79
C LEU A 73 -6.47 6.54 6.20
N LEU A 74 -7.03 6.42 5.02
CA LEU A 74 -7.60 7.54 4.29
C LEU A 74 -9.11 7.35 4.17
N ARG A 75 -9.81 8.44 4.00
CA ARG A 75 -11.26 8.39 3.89
C ARG A 75 -11.72 9.37 2.83
N GLU A 76 -12.62 8.90 2.00
CA GLU A 76 -13.22 9.74 0.97
C GLU A 76 -14.64 9.24 0.72
N ASN A 77 -15.63 10.15 0.76
CA ASN A 77 -17.03 9.80 0.54
C ASN A 77 -17.49 8.69 1.48
N ASN A 78 -17.07 8.77 2.73
CA ASN A 78 -17.42 7.79 3.77
C ASN A 78 -16.86 6.39 3.52
N LEU A 79 -15.93 6.27 2.58
CA LEU A 79 -15.24 5.01 2.33
C LEU A 79 -13.83 5.11 2.89
N GLU A 80 -13.40 4.08 3.61
CA GLU A 80 -12.06 4.03 4.18
C GLU A 80 -11.18 3.12 3.34
N TYR A 81 -9.95 3.55 3.13
CA TYR A 81 -8.99 2.75 2.40
C TYR A 81 -7.61 3.01 3.00
N ILE A 82 -6.64 2.22 2.57
CA ILE A 82 -5.31 2.24 3.17
C ILE A 82 -4.29 2.65 2.11
N GLU A 83 -3.37 3.50 2.52
CA GLU A 83 -2.21 3.84 1.70
C GLU A 83 -0.97 3.28 2.38
N ILE A 84 -0.21 2.46 1.67
CA ILE A 84 1.06 1.94 2.14
C ILE A 84 2.15 2.70 1.37
N ASP A 85 2.92 3.50 2.09
CA ASP A 85 3.96 4.31 1.50
C ASP A 85 5.27 3.57 1.70
N VAL A 86 5.81 3.02 0.60
CA VAL A 86 6.96 2.13 0.64
C VAL A 86 8.22 2.91 0.34
N PRO A 87 9.18 2.95 1.27
CA PRO A 87 10.40 3.73 1.06
C PRO A 87 11.39 2.99 0.17
N THR A 88 12.37 3.72 -0.31
CA THR A 88 13.50 3.13 -1.01
C THR A 88 14.56 2.76 0.02
N TYR A 89 15.05 1.55 -0.06
CA TYR A 89 16.15 1.11 0.80
C TYR A 89 17.37 0.83 -0.07
N PRO A 90 18.54 1.19 0.41
CA PRO A 90 19.78 0.90 -0.35
C PRO A 90 20.08 -0.59 -0.47
#